data_0bbcae62ad3a79f1847f66d128b01b36
#
_entry.id   0bbcae62ad3a79f1847f66d128b01b36
#
_cell.length_a   1.000
_cell.length_b   1.000
_cell.length_c   1.000
_cell.angle_alpha   90.00
_cell.angle_beta   90.00
_cell.angle_gamma   90.00
#
_symmetry.space_group_name_H-M   'P 1'
#
loop_
_entity.id
_entity.type
_entity.pdbx_description
1 polymer ?
#
loop_
_entity_poly.entity_id
_entity_poly.type
_entity_poly.pdbx_seq_one_letter_code
_entity_poly.pdbx_strand_id
1 'polypeptide(L)'
;LSAPTSACYDGAVKVVLTGATGFIGGAIARRLLDRGDELTVLVRDASAASALAARGATVTVGSLLDPNAIARASRGADVLVHAAGIPSPRASARALRWTLVAGTENVLSAARHAGLERVVTISSADVTLANVDRVHWDEKRDLAQLPIGERARALRLAEEIALSTSDAELAVTAIRPGWVWGPGDLSTLPELVREARSGGIRMFGDGRNLVATTYVETLADAVIAAARAPGAPGQVYYVGDPEFLELREFLQVLSRTLTLPGPRSGPPFALAYPLAVVRAGRGGATLPEEILRRARSTLFDVQKAIAELDFRATITVDEGMKRLATWVSELGGLEAMLAQARPLPDDATLEREASAAGA
;
A
#
# COMPACT_ATOMS: atom_id res chain seq x y z
N LEU A 1 4.90 -33.70 16.06
CA LEU A 1 4.25 -33.02 14.95
C LEU A 1 5.34 -32.20 14.25
N SER A 2 5.86 -32.71 13.12
CA SER A 2 6.85 -32.01 12.29
C SER A 2 6.17 -30.79 11.69
N ALA A 3 6.78 -29.60 11.89
CA ALA A 3 6.41 -28.41 11.16
C ALA A 3 6.51 -28.69 9.65
N PRO A 4 5.56 -28.20 8.83
CA PRO A 4 5.68 -28.34 7.38
C PRO A 4 7.00 -27.68 6.96
N THR A 5 7.82 -28.41 6.23
CA THR A 5 9.02 -27.88 5.58
C THR A 5 8.56 -26.85 4.56
N SER A 6 8.58 -25.56 4.93
CA SER A 6 8.28 -24.47 4.00
C SER A 6 9.34 -24.51 2.90
N ALA A 7 8.94 -24.88 1.68
CA ALA A 7 9.82 -24.92 0.54
C ALA A 7 10.38 -23.50 0.27
N CYS A 8 11.70 -23.37 0.24
CA CYS A 8 12.32 -22.22 -0.41
C CYS A 8 12.04 -22.35 -1.92
N TYR A 9 11.38 -21.34 -2.49
CA TYR A 9 11.14 -21.31 -3.94
C TYR A 9 12.38 -20.79 -4.66
N ASP A 10 13.28 -21.70 -5.09
CA ASP A 10 14.48 -21.36 -5.86
C ASP A 10 14.21 -21.14 -7.36
N GLY A 11 12.98 -21.42 -7.84
CA GLY A 11 12.53 -21.30 -9.23
C GLY A 11 11.46 -20.24 -9.47
N ALA A 12 10.88 -20.26 -10.67
CA ALA A 12 9.70 -19.47 -11.01
C ALA A 12 8.52 -19.86 -10.11
N VAL A 13 7.83 -18.88 -9.56
CA VAL A 13 6.68 -19.06 -8.66
C VAL A 13 5.41 -18.64 -9.39
N LYS A 14 4.33 -19.38 -9.17
CA LYS A 14 3.01 -19.04 -9.71
C LYS A 14 2.29 -18.12 -8.73
N VAL A 15 2.20 -16.84 -9.09
CA VAL A 15 1.66 -15.80 -8.22
C VAL A 15 0.31 -15.31 -8.73
N VAL A 16 -0.69 -15.27 -7.86
CA VAL A 16 -1.91 -14.49 -8.09
C VAL A 16 -1.73 -13.13 -7.43
N LEU A 17 -2.03 -12.07 -8.17
CA LEU A 17 -1.94 -10.71 -7.68
C LEU A 17 -3.27 -9.98 -7.81
N THR A 18 -3.80 -9.50 -6.70
CA THR A 18 -4.90 -8.54 -6.71
C THR A 18 -4.37 -7.11 -6.69
N GLY A 19 -5.10 -6.17 -7.30
CA GLY A 19 -4.66 -4.77 -7.35
C GLY A 19 -3.53 -4.49 -8.32
N ALA A 20 -3.24 -5.39 -9.27
CA ALA A 20 -2.14 -5.29 -10.24
C ALA A 20 -2.17 -4.03 -11.10
N THR A 21 -3.33 -3.45 -11.34
CA THR A 21 -3.48 -2.18 -12.07
C THR A 21 -3.25 -0.95 -11.20
N GLY A 22 -3.10 -1.11 -9.87
CA GLY A 22 -2.80 -0.04 -8.92
C GLY A 22 -1.33 0.39 -8.91
N PHE A 23 -0.99 1.38 -8.09
CA PHE A 23 0.37 1.88 -7.93
C PHE A 23 1.32 0.78 -7.40
N ILE A 24 1.05 0.27 -6.21
CA ILE A 24 1.86 -0.76 -5.55
C ILE A 24 1.79 -2.09 -6.34
N GLY A 25 0.58 -2.55 -6.64
CA GLY A 25 0.40 -3.82 -7.36
C GLY A 25 1.02 -3.81 -8.76
N GLY A 26 1.01 -2.66 -9.45
CA GLY A 26 1.68 -2.51 -10.74
C GLY A 26 3.22 -2.65 -10.64
N ALA A 27 3.83 -2.13 -9.59
CA ALA A 27 5.25 -2.32 -9.33
C ALA A 27 5.58 -3.78 -9.03
N ILE A 28 4.78 -4.44 -8.18
CA ILE A 28 4.91 -5.88 -7.88
C ILE A 28 4.76 -6.70 -9.16
N ALA A 29 3.73 -6.43 -9.98
CA ALA A 29 3.49 -7.15 -11.22
C ALA A 29 4.69 -7.07 -12.19
N ARG A 30 5.21 -5.86 -12.40
CA ARG A 30 6.40 -5.67 -13.24
C ARG A 30 7.59 -6.46 -12.74
N ARG A 31 7.86 -6.40 -11.43
CA ARG A 31 8.98 -7.07 -10.78
C ARG A 31 8.89 -8.60 -10.90
N LEU A 32 7.68 -9.17 -10.71
CA LEU A 32 7.45 -10.62 -10.90
C LEU A 32 7.70 -11.05 -12.32
N LEU A 33 7.19 -10.32 -13.31
CA LEU A 33 7.42 -10.61 -14.74
C LEU A 33 8.88 -10.46 -15.14
N ASP A 34 9.62 -9.45 -14.61
CA ASP A 34 11.05 -9.28 -14.85
C ASP A 34 11.89 -10.44 -14.30
N ARG A 35 11.41 -11.10 -13.26
CA ARG A 35 12.02 -12.30 -12.66
C ARG A 35 11.70 -13.62 -13.39
N GLY A 36 10.72 -13.58 -14.32
CA GLY A 36 10.22 -14.77 -14.98
C GLY A 36 9.22 -15.59 -14.16
N ASP A 37 8.60 -15.00 -13.14
CA ASP A 37 7.53 -15.65 -12.38
C ASP A 37 6.24 -15.74 -13.23
N GLU A 38 5.46 -16.80 -13.03
CA GLU A 38 4.14 -16.95 -13.66
C GLU A 38 3.12 -16.07 -12.92
N LEU A 39 2.60 -15.06 -13.60
CA LEU A 39 1.72 -14.08 -12.98
C LEU A 39 0.28 -14.19 -13.49
N THR A 40 -0.68 -14.41 -12.58
CA THR A 40 -2.10 -14.24 -12.82
C THR A 40 -2.58 -12.98 -12.09
N VAL A 41 -3.27 -12.08 -12.80
CA VAL A 41 -3.80 -10.84 -12.21
C VAL A 41 -5.33 -10.87 -12.17
N LEU A 42 -5.91 -10.55 -11.00
CA LEU A 42 -7.33 -10.33 -10.85
C LEU A 42 -7.62 -8.84 -11.01
N VAL A 43 -8.40 -8.49 -12.04
CA VAL A 43 -8.72 -7.11 -12.38
C VAL A 43 -10.21 -6.95 -12.69
N ARG A 44 -10.77 -5.77 -12.45
CA ARG A 44 -12.16 -5.46 -12.77
C ARG A 44 -12.38 -5.20 -14.26
N ASP A 45 -11.36 -4.67 -14.91
CA ASP A 45 -11.34 -4.34 -16.33
C ASP A 45 -10.09 -4.92 -16.99
N ALA A 46 -10.29 -5.81 -17.97
CA ALA A 46 -9.19 -6.44 -18.69
C ALA A 46 -8.35 -5.43 -19.48
N SER A 47 -8.97 -4.36 -19.98
CA SER A 47 -8.27 -3.32 -20.74
C SER A 47 -7.19 -2.62 -19.91
N ALA A 48 -7.45 -2.42 -18.62
CA ALA A 48 -6.50 -1.82 -17.68
C ALA A 48 -5.26 -2.71 -17.43
N ALA A 49 -5.34 -4.01 -17.75
CA ALA A 49 -4.23 -4.96 -17.60
C ALA A 49 -3.53 -5.31 -18.92
N SER A 50 -3.90 -4.66 -20.04
CA SER A 50 -3.38 -4.97 -21.38
C SER A 50 -1.86 -4.97 -21.46
N ALA A 51 -1.20 -4.00 -20.83
CA ALA A 51 0.26 -3.91 -20.78
C ALA A 51 0.90 -5.08 -20.00
N LEU A 52 0.26 -5.59 -18.95
CA LEU A 52 0.72 -6.76 -18.21
C LEU A 52 0.47 -8.05 -19.01
N ALA A 53 -0.68 -8.16 -19.68
CA ALA A 53 -1.00 -9.27 -20.58
C ALA A 53 0.00 -9.37 -21.73
N ALA A 54 0.37 -8.25 -22.36
CA ALA A 54 1.39 -8.18 -23.41
C ALA A 54 2.79 -8.67 -22.94
N ARG A 55 3.04 -8.64 -21.62
CA ARG A 55 4.27 -9.13 -20.97
C ARG A 55 4.14 -10.57 -20.46
N GLY A 56 3.04 -11.25 -20.71
CA GLY A 56 2.83 -12.67 -20.37
C GLY A 56 1.98 -12.90 -19.11
N ALA A 57 1.41 -11.88 -18.49
CA ALA A 57 0.50 -12.10 -17.38
C ALA A 57 -0.85 -12.70 -17.84
N THR A 58 -1.34 -13.70 -17.12
CA THR A 58 -2.71 -14.20 -17.28
C THR A 58 -3.69 -13.25 -16.63
N VAL A 59 -4.76 -12.85 -17.36
CA VAL A 59 -5.76 -11.92 -16.84
C VAL A 59 -7.04 -12.65 -16.50
N THR A 60 -7.46 -12.56 -15.23
CA THR A 60 -8.78 -12.98 -14.76
C THR A 60 -9.62 -11.73 -14.46
N VAL A 61 -10.81 -11.64 -15.07
CA VAL A 61 -11.74 -10.53 -14.80
C VAL A 61 -12.64 -10.89 -13.62
N GLY A 62 -12.73 -9.98 -12.66
CA GLY A 62 -13.56 -10.10 -11.48
C GLY A 62 -13.28 -9.04 -10.42
N SER A 63 -14.21 -8.95 -9.45
CA SER A 63 -14.12 -8.06 -8.30
C SER A 63 -13.57 -8.81 -7.08
N LEU A 64 -13.01 -8.07 -6.11
CA LEU A 64 -12.70 -8.60 -4.77
C LEU A 64 -13.96 -9.04 -3.99
N LEU A 65 -15.12 -8.56 -4.41
CA LEU A 65 -16.41 -8.94 -3.84
C LEU A 65 -16.99 -10.20 -4.49
N ASP A 66 -16.32 -10.78 -5.50
CA ASP A 66 -16.67 -12.07 -6.15
C ASP A 66 -15.69 -13.18 -5.74
N PRO A 67 -16.00 -13.99 -4.71
CA PRO A 67 -15.15 -15.10 -4.27
C PRO A 67 -14.87 -16.12 -5.39
N ASN A 68 -15.81 -16.31 -6.32
CA ASN A 68 -15.63 -17.24 -7.43
C ASN A 68 -14.57 -16.74 -8.43
N ALA A 69 -14.51 -15.44 -8.69
CA ALA A 69 -13.48 -14.86 -9.54
C ALA A 69 -12.09 -15.00 -8.89
N ILE A 70 -11.98 -14.78 -7.58
CA ILE A 70 -10.75 -14.96 -6.83
C ILE A 70 -10.32 -16.44 -6.88
N ALA A 71 -11.25 -17.36 -6.63
CA ALA A 71 -10.97 -18.80 -6.69
C ALA A 71 -10.53 -19.25 -8.09
N ARG A 72 -11.15 -18.71 -9.16
CA ARG A 72 -10.70 -18.99 -10.54
C ARG A 72 -9.28 -18.50 -10.80
N ALA A 73 -8.95 -17.27 -10.35
CA ALA A 73 -7.62 -16.70 -10.49
C ALA A 73 -6.57 -17.51 -9.72
N SER A 74 -6.94 -18.11 -8.59
CA SER A 74 -6.05 -18.81 -7.66
C SER A 74 -5.75 -20.25 -8.03
N ARG A 75 -6.36 -20.80 -9.06
CA ARG A 75 -6.16 -22.21 -9.43
C ARG A 75 -4.71 -22.52 -9.81
N GLY A 76 -4.10 -23.43 -9.08
CA GLY A 76 -2.74 -23.92 -9.34
C GLY A 76 -1.65 -22.88 -9.06
N ALA A 77 -1.98 -21.81 -8.33
CA ALA A 77 -1.00 -20.86 -7.86
C ALA A 77 -0.30 -21.36 -6.58
N ASP A 78 0.92 -20.88 -6.35
CA ASP A 78 1.70 -21.17 -5.16
C ASP A 78 1.44 -20.13 -4.06
N VAL A 79 1.28 -18.85 -4.46
CA VAL A 79 1.16 -17.70 -3.57
C VAL A 79 0.12 -16.71 -4.09
N LEU A 80 -0.67 -16.14 -3.17
CA LEU A 80 -1.51 -14.99 -3.47
C LEU A 80 -0.93 -13.73 -2.82
N VAL A 81 -0.72 -12.68 -3.63
CA VAL A 81 -0.34 -11.35 -3.17
C VAL A 81 -1.57 -10.43 -3.22
N HIS A 82 -1.98 -9.96 -2.06
CA HIS A 82 -3.14 -9.06 -1.93
C HIS A 82 -2.68 -7.61 -1.78
N ALA A 83 -2.61 -6.91 -2.93
CA ALA A 83 -2.22 -5.49 -2.99
C ALA A 83 -3.37 -4.55 -3.38
N ALA A 84 -4.59 -5.07 -3.49
CA ALA A 84 -5.75 -4.25 -3.76
C ALA A 84 -6.16 -3.44 -2.53
N GLY A 85 -6.44 -2.15 -2.73
CA GLY A 85 -6.83 -1.26 -1.64
C GLY A 85 -7.26 0.11 -2.14
N ILE A 86 -7.69 0.96 -1.22
CA ILE A 86 -8.02 2.37 -1.46
C ILE A 86 -6.95 3.25 -0.82
N PRO A 87 -6.20 4.04 -1.60
CA PRO A 87 -5.08 4.83 -1.08
C PRO A 87 -5.52 6.06 -0.27
N SER A 88 -6.71 6.60 -0.55
CA SER A 88 -7.14 7.87 0.02
C SER A 88 -7.91 7.72 1.33
N PRO A 89 -7.62 8.55 2.36
CA PRO A 89 -8.41 8.63 3.58
C PRO A 89 -9.78 9.31 3.38
N ARG A 90 -10.00 9.90 2.20
CA ARG A 90 -11.26 10.60 1.86
C ARG A 90 -12.31 9.70 1.23
N ALA A 91 -12.00 8.43 1.01
CA ALA A 91 -12.99 7.45 0.59
C ALA A 91 -14.06 7.28 1.66
N SER A 92 -15.28 6.95 1.27
CA SER A 92 -16.36 6.71 2.22
C SER A 92 -16.01 5.54 3.16
N ALA A 93 -16.54 5.57 4.38
CA ALA A 93 -16.37 4.47 5.32
C ALA A 93 -16.89 3.13 4.74
N ARG A 94 -17.93 3.20 3.90
CA ARG A 94 -18.52 2.05 3.22
C ARG A 94 -17.55 1.47 2.18
N ALA A 95 -16.99 2.32 1.31
CA ALA A 95 -16.00 1.91 0.31
C ALA A 95 -14.76 1.30 0.96
N LEU A 96 -14.27 1.92 2.05
CA LEU A 96 -13.14 1.41 2.83
C LEU A 96 -13.44 0.01 3.42
N ARG A 97 -14.60 -0.18 4.03
CA ARG A 97 -14.99 -1.48 4.60
C ARG A 97 -15.15 -2.55 3.52
N TRP A 98 -15.81 -2.27 2.43
CA TRP A 98 -15.99 -3.25 1.35
C TRP A 98 -14.66 -3.65 0.71
N THR A 99 -13.80 -2.67 0.38
CA THR A 99 -12.56 -2.98 -0.32
C THR A 99 -11.51 -3.56 0.62
N LEU A 100 -11.30 -2.94 1.80
CA LEU A 100 -10.20 -3.34 2.68
C LEU A 100 -10.59 -4.51 3.59
N VAL A 101 -11.82 -4.56 4.10
CA VAL A 101 -12.22 -5.61 5.05
C VAL A 101 -12.85 -6.78 4.31
N ALA A 102 -14.02 -6.61 3.69
CA ALA A 102 -14.72 -7.68 3.00
C ALA A 102 -13.89 -8.25 1.83
N GLY A 103 -13.16 -7.39 1.09
CA GLY A 103 -12.24 -7.83 0.05
C GLY A 103 -11.13 -8.74 0.59
N THR A 104 -10.56 -8.43 1.75
CA THR A 104 -9.55 -9.26 2.40
C THR A 104 -10.17 -10.59 2.88
N GLU A 105 -11.34 -10.58 3.51
CA GLU A 105 -12.06 -11.81 3.91
C GLU A 105 -12.30 -12.74 2.72
N ASN A 106 -12.79 -12.20 1.61
CA ASN A 106 -13.03 -12.96 0.38
C ASN A 106 -11.74 -13.55 -0.20
N VAL A 107 -10.65 -12.75 -0.21
CA VAL A 107 -9.33 -13.21 -0.69
C VAL A 107 -8.83 -14.38 0.15
N LEU A 108 -8.89 -14.28 1.47
CA LEU A 108 -8.41 -15.33 2.39
C LEU A 108 -9.28 -16.59 2.28
N SER A 109 -10.60 -16.44 2.22
CA SER A 109 -11.52 -17.55 2.01
C SER A 109 -11.26 -18.26 0.68
N ALA A 110 -11.12 -17.52 -0.41
CA ALA A 110 -10.85 -18.08 -1.72
C ALA A 110 -9.47 -18.75 -1.81
N ALA A 111 -8.45 -18.16 -1.20
CA ALA A 111 -7.11 -18.74 -1.11
C ALA A 111 -7.14 -20.11 -0.41
N ARG A 112 -7.83 -20.20 0.73
CA ARG A 112 -8.02 -21.46 1.48
C ARG A 112 -8.76 -22.51 0.65
N HIS A 113 -9.89 -22.13 0.02
CA HIS A 113 -10.66 -23.06 -0.84
C HIS A 113 -9.88 -23.53 -2.07
N ALA A 114 -8.97 -22.70 -2.59
CA ALA A 114 -8.11 -23.07 -3.71
C ALA A 114 -6.90 -23.93 -3.28
N GLY A 115 -6.72 -24.18 -2.00
CA GLY A 115 -5.60 -24.95 -1.44
C GLY A 115 -4.27 -24.21 -1.51
N LEU A 116 -4.30 -22.87 -1.52
CA LEU A 116 -3.07 -22.07 -1.44
C LEU A 116 -2.48 -22.20 -0.04
N GLU A 117 -1.16 -22.36 0.01
CA GLU A 117 -0.43 -22.46 1.27
C GLU A 117 0.01 -21.09 1.81
N ARG A 118 0.01 -20.03 0.96
CA ARG A 118 0.58 -18.75 1.32
C ARG A 118 -0.17 -17.54 0.76
N VAL A 119 -0.36 -16.53 1.62
CA VAL A 119 -0.87 -15.20 1.25
C VAL A 119 0.07 -14.12 1.79
N VAL A 120 0.44 -13.16 0.96
CA VAL A 120 1.10 -11.93 1.39
C VAL A 120 0.13 -10.77 1.20
N THR A 121 -0.21 -10.07 2.29
CA THR A 121 -1.10 -8.90 2.25
C THR A 121 -0.32 -7.60 2.44
N ILE A 122 -0.68 -6.57 1.68
CA ILE A 122 -0.13 -5.24 1.86
C ILE A 122 -1.02 -4.48 2.85
N SER A 123 -0.50 -4.32 4.06
CA SER A 123 -1.07 -3.48 5.10
C SER A 123 -0.53 -2.04 5.02
N SER A 124 -0.35 -1.36 6.11
CA SER A 124 0.24 -0.01 6.19
C SER A 124 0.73 0.27 7.60
N ALA A 125 1.76 1.07 7.73
CA ALA A 125 2.15 1.63 9.04
C ALA A 125 1.06 2.51 9.68
N ASP A 126 0.04 2.91 8.92
CA ASP A 126 -1.13 3.64 9.43
C ASP A 126 -2.01 2.82 10.40
N VAL A 127 -1.88 1.48 10.44
CA VAL A 127 -2.55 0.65 11.46
C VAL A 127 -2.16 1.04 12.90
N THR A 128 -1.08 1.81 13.03
CA THR A 128 -0.62 2.39 14.31
C THR A 128 -0.85 3.89 14.40
N LEU A 129 -1.59 4.52 13.48
CA LEU A 129 -1.74 5.98 13.42
C LEU A 129 -2.41 6.55 14.68
N ALA A 130 -1.64 7.30 15.46
CA ALA A 130 -2.06 7.87 16.73
C ALA A 130 -1.53 9.30 16.90
N ASN A 131 -2.05 10.02 17.89
CA ASN A 131 -1.58 11.37 18.19
C ASN A 131 -0.31 11.35 19.07
N VAL A 132 0.66 10.53 18.69
CA VAL A 132 1.99 10.43 19.32
C VAL A 132 3.05 10.24 18.25
N ASP A 133 4.29 10.57 18.55
CA ASP A 133 5.41 10.23 17.69
C ASP A 133 5.68 8.74 17.77
N ARG A 134 5.88 8.11 16.62
CA ARG A 134 6.11 6.67 16.46
C ARG A 134 7.55 6.45 15.97
N VAL A 135 8.48 6.67 16.89
CA VAL A 135 9.92 6.58 16.61
C VAL A 135 10.47 5.29 17.21
N HIS A 136 11.21 4.52 16.39
CA HIS A 136 11.74 3.19 16.73
C HIS A 136 10.66 2.18 17.16
N TRP A 137 9.47 2.27 16.56
CA TRP A 137 8.45 1.25 16.76
C TRP A 137 8.75 0.04 15.89
N ASP A 138 8.67 -1.14 16.51
CA ASP A 138 8.78 -2.45 15.89
C ASP A 138 7.43 -3.17 15.84
N GLU A 139 7.40 -4.39 15.30
CA GLU A 139 6.20 -5.21 15.14
C GLU A 139 5.68 -5.78 16.46
N LYS A 140 6.50 -5.75 17.52
CA LYS A 140 6.12 -6.23 18.87
C LYS A 140 5.34 -5.18 19.66
N ARG A 141 5.25 -3.97 19.14
CA ARG A 141 4.53 -2.88 19.81
C ARG A 141 3.07 -3.24 19.97
N ASP A 142 2.57 -3.13 21.20
CA ASP A 142 1.16 -3.32 21.51
C ASP A 142 0.29 -2.32 20.71
N LEU A 143 -0.69 -2.87 20.01
CA LEU A 143 -1.64 -2.14 19.20
C LEU A 143 -2.99 -1.95 19.93
N ALA A 144 -3.00 -1.89 21.25
CA ALA A 144 -4.22 -1.81 22.07
C ALA A 144 -5.12 -0.60 21.74
N GLN A 145 -4.53 0.49 21.24
CA GLN A 145 -5.29 1.68 20.85
C GLN A 145 -5.78 1.58 19.39
N LEU A 146 -7.06 1.90 19.18
CA LEU A 146 -7.60 2.02 17.83
C LEU A 146 -6.94 3.19 17.09
N PRO A 147 -6.54 2.99 15.82
CA PRO A 147 -5.93 4.05 15.03
C PRO A 147 -6.91 5.19 14.72
N ILE A 148 -6.36 6.36 14.50
CA ILE A 148 -7.13 7.56 14.15
C ILE A 148 -7.37 7.61 12.64
N GLY A 149 -8.64 7.74 12.24
CA GLY A 149 -9.09 7.79 10.86
C GLY A 149 -9.74 6.49 10.38
N GLU A 150 -10.78 6.63 9.57
CA GLU A 150 -11.58 5.48 9.09
C GLU A 150 -10.74 4.51 8.24
N ARG A 151 -9.86 5.04 7.37
CA ARG A 151 -8.98 4.19 6.56
C ARG A 151 -8.00 3.40 7.43
N ALA A 152 -7.41 4.02 8.43
CA ALA A 152 -6.48 3.37 9.35
C ALA A 152 -7.16 2.26 10.16
N ARG A 153 -8.41 2.48 10.61
CA ARG A 153 -9.23 1.46 11.30
C ARG A 153 -9.58 0.29 10.39
N ALA A 154 -9.98 0.57 9.14
CA ALA A 154 -10.29 -0.47 8.18
C ALA A 154 -9.06 -1.32 7.83
N LEU A 155 -7.89 -0.70 7.65
CA LEU A 155 -6.61 -1.40 7.43
C LEU A 155 -6.23 -2.26 8.64
N ARG A 156 -6.40 -1.74 9.85
CA ARG A 156 -6.12 -2.47 11.07
C ARG A 156 -7.01 -3.71 11.20
N LEU A 157 -8.31 -3.57 10.97
CA LEU A 157 -9.25 -4.69 11.01
C LEU A 157 -8.92 -5.73 9.94
N ALA A 158 -8.63 -5.30 8.71
CA ALA A 158 -8.23 -6.20 7.63
C ALA A 158 -6.95 -6.98 7.96
N GLU A 159 -5.96 -6.33 8.57
CA GLU A 159 -4.72 -6.98 9.01
C GLU A 159 -4.98 -7.98 10.14
N GLU A 160 -5.80 -7.63 11.13
CA GLU A 160 -6.19 -8.54 12.22
C GLU A 160 -6.90 -9.79 11.69
N ILE A 161 -7.84 -9.62 10.76
CA ILE A 161 -8.52 -10.74 10.08
C ILE A 161 -7.48 -11.60 9.34
N ALA A 162 -6.58 -10.96 8.57
CA ALA A 162 -5.57 -11.67 7.80
C ALA A 162 -4.66 -12.52 8.70
N LEU A 163 -4.13 -11.94 9.76
CA LEU A 163 -3.23 -12.64 10.68
C LEU A 163 -3.96 -13.70 11.50
N SER A 164 -5.21 -13.48 11.93
CA SER A 164 -6.00 -14.48 12.64
C SER A 164 -6.41 -15.68 11.79
N THR A 165 -6.38 -15.52 10.45
CA THR A 165 -6.64 -16.61 9.50
C THR A 165 -5.39 -17.49 9.26
N SER A 166 -4.21 -17.02 9.70
CA SER A 166 -2.95 -17.74 9.48
C SER A 166 -2.88 -18.97 10.37
N ASP A 167 -2.67 -20.13 9.76
CA ASP A 167 -2.51 -21.42 10.43
C ASP A 167 -1.54 -22.35 9.68
N ALA A 168 -1.57 -23.64 9.96
CA ALA A 168 -0.71 -24.63 9.31
C ALA A 168 -1.08 -24.90 7.84
N GLU A 169 -2.31 -24.60 7.43
CA GLU A 169 -2.78 -24.83 6.05
C GLU A 169 -2.65 -23.60 5.18
N LEU A 170 -2.81 -22.38 5.76
CA LEU A 170 -2.72 -21.12 5.06
C LEU A 170 -1.85 -20.14 5.86
N ALA A 171 -0.63 -19.96 5.45
CA ALA A 171 0.30 -19.01 6.04
C ALA A 171 0.07 -17.59 5.51
N VAL A 172 -0.25 -16.65 6.38
CA VAL A 172 -0.50 -15.24 6.01
C VAL A 172 0.62 -14.35 6.54
N THR A 173 1.18 -13.50 5.68
CA THR A 173 2.19 -12.49 6.04
C THR A 173 1.68 -11.10 5.72
N ALA A 174 1.83 -10.15 6.64
CA ALA A 174 1.46 -8.76 6.44
C ALA A 174 2.70 -7.86 6.28
N ILE A 175 2.71 -7.00 5.25
CA ILE A 175 3.75 -6.01 5.02
C ILE A 175 3.19 -4.62 5.37
N ARG A 176 3.88 -3.89 6.25
CA ARG A 176 3.52 -2.53 6.69
C ARG A 176 4.49 -1.50 6.10
N PRO A 177 4.27 -1.00 4.89
CA PRO A 177 5.06 0.11 4.37
C PRO A 177 4.72 1.41 5.10
N GLY A 178 5.70 2.34 5.13
CA GLY A 178 5.48 3.73 5.47
C GLY A 178 4.73 4.48 4.35
N TRP A 179 5.09 5.75 4.13
CA TRP A 179 4.55 6.51 2.99
C TRP A 179 5.16 6.00 1.69
N VAL A 180 4.38 5.25 0.91
CA VAL A 180 4.83 4.71 -0.38
C VAL A 180 4.88 5.82 -1.43
N TRP A 181 6.00 5.90 -2.16
CA TRP A 181 6.25 6.91 -3.17
C TRP A 181 7.04 6.33 -4.36
N GLY A 182 6.99 6.98 -5.52
CA GLY A 182 7.75 6.56 -6.70
C GLY A 182 6.95 6.57 -7.99
N PRO A 183 7.52 6.05 -9.11
CA PRO A 183 6.87 5.94 -10.41
C PRO A 183 5.58 5.11 -10.36
N GLY A 184 4.53 5.61 -11.01
CA GLY A 184 3.21 4.93 -11.05
C GLY A 184 2.20 5.46 -10.04
N ASP A 185 2.57 6.39 -9.14
CA ASP A 185 1.62 7.00 -8.20
C ASP A 185 0.71 8.02 -8.91
N LEU A 186 -0.43 7.53 -9.37
CA LEU A 186 -1.51 8.33 -9.95
C LEU A 186 -2.61 8.67 -8.93
N SER A 187 -2.35 8.46 -7.65
CA SER A 187 -3.29 8.71 -6.55
C SER A 187 -2.83 9.87 -5.67
N THR A 188 -1.72 9.70 -4.96
CA THR A 188 -1.22 10.67 -3.97
C THR A 188 -0.37 11.77 -4.62
N LEU A 189 0.49 11.42 -5.57
CA LEU A 189 1.34 12.40 -6.24
C LEU A 189 0.55 13.50 -6.97
N PRO A 190 -0.54 13.21 -7.71
CA PRO A 190 -1.37 14.25 -8.31
C PRO A 190 -1.97 15.22 -7.28
N GLU A 191 -2.37 14.75 -6.09
CA GLU A 191 -2.86 15.60 -5.01
C GLU A 191 -1.76 16.53 -4.49
N LEU A 192 -0.56 16.00 -4.28
CA LEU A 192 0.60 16.80 -3.85
C LEU A 192 0.99 17.85 -4.89
N VAL A 193 0.95 17.51 -6.18
CA VAL A 193 1.24 18.46 -7.27
C VAL A 193 0.21 19.59 -7.31
N ARG A 194 -1.09 19.29 -7.17
CA ARG A 194 -2.14 20.31 -7.10
C ARG A 194 -1.96 21.21 -5.87
N GLU A 195 -1.64 20.62 -4.71
CA GLU A 195 -1.37 21.38 -3.48
C GLU A 195 -0.14 22.27 -3.63
N ALA A 196 0.96 21.75 -4.20
CA ALA A 196 2.17 22.52 -4.47
C ALA A 196 1.87 23.75 -5.35
N ARG A 197 1.12 23.57 -6.43
CA ARG A 197 0.74 24.65 -7.35
C ARG A 197 -0.19 25.69 -6.72
N SER A 198 -0.95 25.33 -5.70
CA SER A 198 -1.82 26.24 -4.95
C SER A 198 -1.11 27.02 -3.85
N GLY A 199 0.22 27.07 -3.88
CA GLY A 199 1.04 27.85 -2.95
C GLY A 199 1.95 27.04 -2.04
N GLY A 200 2.34 25.83 -2.45
CA GLY A 200 3.27 24.94 -1.75
C GLY A 200 2.58 23.88 -0.89
N ILE A 201 3.22 22.71 -0.77
CA ILE A 201 2.72 21.60 0.05
C ILE A 201 2.74 22.01 1.52
N ARG A 202 1.60 21.93 2.18
CA ARG A 202 1.45 22.39 3.56
C ARG A 202 2.03 21.37 4.54
N MET A 203 2.88 21.86 5.44
CA MET A 203 3.30 21.16 6.65
C MET A 203 2.50 21.68 7.85
N PHE A 204 2.46 20.92 8.95
CA PHE A 204 1.90 21.39 10.22
C PHE A 204 3.05 21.55 11.21
N GLY A 205 3.43 22.80 11.45
CA GLY A 205 4.66 23.17 12.14
C GLY A 205 5.79 23.47 11.15
N ASP A 206 7.03 23.15 11.55
CA ASP A 206 8.25 23.44 10.79
C ASP A 206 8.69 22.29 9.84
N GLY A 207 8.04 21.13 9.94
CA GLY A 207 8.32 19.95 9.11
C GLY A 207 9.60 19.18 9.50
N ARG A 208 10.12 19.41 10.72
CA ARG A 208 11.28 18.65 11.26
C ARG A 208 10.91 17.28 11.82
N ASN A 209 9.63 16.93 11.82
CA ASN A 209 9.23 15.58 12.17
C ASN A 209 9.77 14.57 11.14
N LEU A 210 10.22 13.42 11.63
CA LEU A 210 10.69 12.33 10.78
C LEU A 210 9.54 11.72 9.99
N VAL A 211 9.82 11.29 8.77
CA VAL A 211 8.86 10.58 7.92
C VAL A 211 9.43 9.22 7.49
N ALA A 212 8.70 8.16 7.81
CA ALA A 212 9.00 6.84 7.27
C ALA A 212 8.47 6.75 5.84
N THR A 213 9.36 6.76 4.87
CA THR A 213 9.05 6.59 3.45
C THR A 213 9.37 5.18 2.98
N THR A 214 8.74 4.76 1.90
CA THR A 214 8.99 3.46 1.25
C THR A 214 8.92 3.64 -0.26
N TYR A 215 10.05 3.53 -0.94
CA TYR A 215 10.06 3.55 -2.40
C TYR A 215 9.32 2.35 -2.97
N VAL A 216 8.53 2.54 -4.00
CA VAL A 216 7.58 1.52 -4.47
C VAL A 216 8.24 0.23 -4.95
N GLU A 217 9.42 0.31 -5.56
CA GLU A 217 10.16 -0.89 -5.98
C GLU A 217 10.79 -1.60 -4.78
N THR A 218 11.26 -0.85 -3.77
CA THR A 218 11.70 -1.39 -2.48
C THR A 218 10.58 -2.21 -1.82
N LEU A 219 9.35 -1.68 -1.83
CA LEU A 219 8.19 -2.42 -1.34
C LEU A 219 7.91 -3.67 -2.17
N ALA A 220 7.99 -3.58 -3.51
CA ALA A 220 7.77 -4.73 -4.38
C ALA A 220 8.78 -5.85 -4.11
N ASP A 221 10.05 -5.52 -3.94
CA ASP A 221 11.11 -6.48 -3.62
C ASP A 221 10.88 -7.14 -2.25
N ALA A 222 10.46 -6.37 -1.23
CA ALA A 222 10.13 -6.92 0.10
C ALA A 222 8.92 -7.88 0.05
N VAL A 223 7.89 -7.57 -0.73
CA VAL A 223 6.71 -8.42 -0.92
C VAL A 223 7.10 -9.74 -1.58
N ILE A 224 7.94 -9.69 -2.61
CA ILE A 224 8.44 -10.87 -3.31
C ILE A 224 9.33 -11.71 -2.38
N ALA A 225 10.18 -11.08 -1.58
CA ALA A 225 10.99 -11.76 -0.57
C ALA A 225 10.08 -12.46 0.46
N ALA A 226 9.06 -11.80 0.99
CA ALA A 226 8.10 -12.38 1.92
C ALA A 226 7.31 -13.55 1.31
N ALA A 227 6.98 -13.49 0.02
CA ALA A 227 6.31 -14.56 -0.69
C ALA A 227 7.19 -15.85 -0.79
N ARG A 228 8.49 -15.72 -0.70
CA ARG A 228 9.49 -16.81 -0.87
C ARG A 228 10.13 -17.23 0.45
N ALA A 229 10.18 -16.37 1.46
CA ALA A 229 10.90 -16.64 2.70
C ALA A 229 10.22 -17.74 3.53
N PRO A 230 10.93 -18.75 3.99
CA PRO A 230 10.37 -19.83 4.80
C PRO A 230 9.88 -19.36 6.17
N GLY A 231 10.47 -18.31 6.74
CA GLY A 231 10.13 -17.77 8.05
C GLY A 231 8.99 -16.75 8.05
N ALA A 232 8.49 -16.34 6.90
CA ALA A 232 7.47 -15.29 6.77
C ALA A 232 6.03 -15.64 7.21
N PRO A 233 5.60 -16.92 7.26
CA PRO A 233 4.22 -17.26 7.64
C PRO A 233 3.80 -16.76 9.03
N GLY A 234 2.63 -16.10 9.11
CA GLY A 234 2.08 -15.58 10.36
C GLY A 234 2.81 -14.33 10.89
N GLN A 235 3.67 -13.72 10.09
CA GLN A 235 4.50 -12.60 10.51
C GLN A 235 4.02 -11.26 9.96
N VAL A 236 4.47 -10.20 10.62
CA VAL A 236 4.30 -8.81 10.17
C VAL A 236 5.69 -8.21 9.97
N TYR A 237 5.85 -7.38 8.95
CA TYR A 237 7.12 -6.70 8.69
C TYR A 237 6.90 -5.23 8.35
N TYR A 238 7.62 -4.34 9.03
CA TYR A 238 7.79 -2.96 8.56
C TYR A 238 8.81 -2.92 7.44
N VAL A 239 8.50 -2.14 6.40
CA VAL A 239 9.37 -1.93 5.24
C VAL A 239 9.49 -0.44 4.97
N GLY A 240 10.71 0.05 4.80
CA GLY A 240 11.02 1.47 4.58
C GLY A 240 12.29 1.67 3.76
N ASP A 241 12.50 2.91 3.38
CA ASP A 241 13.73 3.35 2.72
C ASP A 241 14.93 3.30 3.69
N PRO A 242 16.17 3.21 3.19
CA PRO A 242 17.35 3.10 4.04
C PRO A 242 17.69 4.42 4.75
N GLU A 243 17.11 5.52 4.33
CA GLU A 243 17.42 6.87 4.81
C GLU A 243 16.34 7.39 5.76
N PHE A 244 16.78 8.15 6.75
CA PHE A 244 15.90 8.84 7.68
C PHE A 244 15.85 10.32 7.31
N LEU A 245 14.68 10.80 6.92
CA LEU A 245 14.47 12.15 6.46
C LEU A 245 13.47 12.90 7.32
N GLU A 246 13.69 14.21 7.50
CA GLU A 246 12.64 15.11 7.93
C GLU A 246 11.59 15.27 6.82
N LEU A 247 10.32 15.43 7.18
CA LEU A 247 9.25 15.67 6.20
C LEU A 247 9.58 16.84 5.26
N ARG A 248 10.14 17.92 5.83
CA ARG A 248 10.56 19.10 5.05
C ARG A 248 11.59 18.74 3.98
N GLU A 249 12.60 17.95 4.35
CA GLU A 249 13.66 17.55 3.41
C GLU A 249 13.10 16.70 2.27
N PHE A 250 12.30 15.69 2.59
CA PHE A 250 11.65 14.85 1.60
C PHE A 250 10.78 15.66 0.63
N LEU A 251 9.93 16.56 1.16
CA LEU A 251 9.07 17.41 0.33
C LEU A 251 9.88 18.45 -0.47
N GLN A 252 11.02 18.94 0.04
CA GLN A 252 11.89 19.84 -0.71
C GLN A 252 12.55 19.13 -1.89
N VAL A 253 13.06 17.90 -1.68
CA VAL A 253 13.66 17.09 -2.74
C VAL A 253 12.60 16.78 -3.80
N LEU A 254 11.42 16.32 -3.40
CA LEU A 254 10.29 16.06 -4.31
C LEU A 254 9.91 17.30 -5.13
N SER A 255 9.79 18.46 -4.47
CA SER A 255 9.42 19.72 -5.15
C SER A 255 10.49 20.15 -6.17
N ARG A 256 11.77 20.06 -5.81
CA ARG A 256 12.88 20.37 -6.74
C ARG A 256 12.89 19.42 -7.94
N THR A 257 12.74 18.12 -7.69
CA THR A 257 12.72 17.07 -8.72
C THR A 257 11.64 17.31 -9.76
N LEU A 258 10.47 17.76 -9.33
CA LEU A 258 9.31 18.00 -10.20
C LEU A 258 9.13 19.48 -10.61
N THR A 259 10.08 20.34 -10.29
CA THR A 259 10.04 21.79 -10.59
C THR A 259 8.75 22.44 -10.04
N LEU A 260 8.41 22.10 -8.80
CA LEU A 260 7.24 22.62 -8.09
C LEU A 260 7.63 23.65 -7.02
N PRO A 261 6.70 24.52 -6.60
CA PRO A 261 6.88 25.33 -5.41
C PRO A 261 7.24 24.49 -4.19
N GLY A 262 8.20 24.94 -3.39
CA GLY A 262 8.65 24.24 -2.20
C GLY A 262 7.56 24.09 -1.13
N PRO A 263 7.77 23.20 -0.14
CA PRO A 263 6.83 23.05 0.96
C PRO A 263 6.75 24.35 1.78
N ARG A 264 5.57 24.59 2.36
CA ARG A 264 5.32 25.77 3.20
C ARG A 264 4.92 25.37 4.61
N SER A 265 5.35 26.18 5.59
CA SER A 265 4.88 26.03 6.97
C SER A 265 3.38 26.33 7.03
N GLY A 266 2.67 25.49 7.76
CA GLY A 266 1.25 25.66 8.07
C GLY A 266 1.04 26.12 9.52
N PRO A 267 -0.21 26.14 10.00
CA PRO A 267 -0.49 26.45 11.38
C PRO A 267 0.20 25.44 12.32
N PRO A 268 0.58 25.87 13.54
CA PRO A 268 1.11 24.95 14.53
C PRO A 268 0.15 23.79 14.79
N PHE A 269 0.70 22.61 15.03
CA PHE A 269 -0.07 21.39 15.30
C PHE A 269 -1.12 21.60 16.41
N ALA A 270 -0.72 22.29 17.51
CA ALA A 270 -1.59 22.55 18.66
C ALA A 270 -2.88 23.34 18.32
N LEU A 271 -2.88 24.07 17.22
CA LEU A 271 -4.07 24.78 16.70
C LEU A 271 -4.78 24.01 15.60
N ALA A 272 -4.00 23.41 14.67
CA ALA A 272 -4.56 22.75 13.50
C ALA A 272 -5.33 21.47 13.84
N TYR A 273 -4.78 20.63 14.71
CA TYR A 273 -5.34 19.32 15.02
C TYR A 273 -6.68 19.41 15.78
N PRO A 274 -6.82 20.16 16.90
CA PRO A 274 -8.11 20.30 17.58
C PRO A 274 -9.18 20.90 16.67
N LEU A 275 -8.82 21.88 15.84
CA LEU A 275 -9.75 22.49 14.89
C LEU A 275 -10.23 21.48 13.84
N ALA A 276 -9.36 20.62 13.33
CA ALA A 276 -9.73 19.58 12.40
C ALA A 276 -10.65 18.53 13.04
N VAL A 277 -10.39 18.12 14.28
CA VAL A 277 -11.25 17.20 15.03
C VAL A 277 -12.67 17.77 15.18
N VAL A 278 -12.80 19.05 15.57
CA VAL A 278 -14.12 19.71 15.71
C VAL A 278 -14.84 19.82 14.36
N ARG A 279 -14.11 20.01 13.27
CA ARG A 279 -14.68 20.19 11.93
C ARG A 279 -14.91 18.89 11.17
N ALA A 280 -14.28 17.79 11.55
CA ALA A 280 -14.41 16.50 10.87
C ALA A 280 -15.87 16.06 10.74
N GLY A 281 -16.69 16.20 11.81
CA GLY A 281 -18.12 15.90 11.79
C GLY A 281 -19.00 16.86 10.97
N ARG A 282 -18.42 17.91 10.37
CA ARG A 282 -19.12 18.96 9.60
C ARG A 282 -18.59 19.11 8.17
N GLY A 283 -17.91 18.10 7.64
CA GLY A 283 -17.36 18.14 6.29
C GLY A 283 -16.12 19.03 6.14
N GLY A 284 -15.26 19.09 7.16
CA GLY A 284 -14.03 19.89 7.14
C GLY A 284 -13.09 19.47 5.99
N ALA A 285 -12.44 20.47 5.38
CA ALA A 285 -11.55 20.26 4.23
C ALA A 285 -10.27 19.49 4.56
N THR A 286 -9.85 19.45 5.82
CA THR A 286 -8.63 18.76 6.28
C THR A 286 -9.02 17.74 7.36
N LEU A 287 -8.64 16.48 7.14
CA LEU A 287 -8.92 15.41 8.08
C LEU A 287 -7.88 15.36 9.22
N PRO A 288 -8.26 14.98 10.45
CA PRO A 288 -7.32 14.86 11.57
C PRO A 288 -6.14 13.93 11.26
N GLU A 289 -6.37 12.80 10.59
CA GLU A 289 -5.34 11.85 10.18
C GLU A 289 -4.34 12.44 9.17
N GLU A 290 -4.76 13.34 8.30
CA GLU A 290 -3.85 14.04 7.37
C GLU A 290 -2.88 14.95 8.13
N ILE A 291 -3.37 15.62 9.18
CA ILE A 291 -2.53 16.44 10.05
C ILE A 291 -1.53 15.56 10.80
N LEU A 292 -1.99 14.44 11.36
CA LEU A 292 -1.10 13.53 12.10
C LEU A 292 0.03 12.98 11.23
N ARG A 293 -0.26 12.57 10.00
CA ARG A 293 0.76 12.08 9.06
C ARG A 293 1.82 13.11 8.72
N ARG A 294 1.45 14.41 8.75
CA ARG A 294 2.36 15.52 8.38
C ARG A 294 2.96 16.24 9.58
N ALA A 295 2.57 15.89 10.82
CA ALA A 295 3.03 16.59 12.02
C ALA A 295 3.70 15.67 13.05
N ARG A 296 3.41 14.38 13.02
CA ARG A 296 4.00 13.41 13.95
C ARG A 296 5.16 12.67 13.33
N SER A 297 6.23 12.53 14.11
CA SER A 297 7.38 11.73 13.68
C SER A 297 6.98 10.26 13.53
N THR A 298 7.43 9.67 12.42
CA THR A 298 7.29 8.24 12.14
C THR A 298 8.63 7.69 11.70
N LEU A 299 9.10 6.66 12.42
CA LEU A 299 10.30 5.91 12.10
C LEU A 299 10.09 4.49 12.63
N PHE A 300 10.04 3.52 11.74
CA PHE A 300 9.84 2.13 12.12
C PHE A 300 11.15 1.35 12.05
N ASP A 301 11.30 0.38 12.94
CA ASP A 301 12.42 -0.56 12.88
C ASP A 301 12.15 -1.59 11.77
N VAL A 302 13.03 -1.62 10.77
CA VAL A 302 12.95 -2.53 9.62
C VAL A 302 13.91 -3.72 9.74
N GLN A 303 14.62 -3.85 10.86
CA GLN A 303 15.65 -4.89 11.05
C GLN A 303 15.09 -6.29 10.95
N LYS A 304 13.85 -6.50 11.38
CA LYS A 304 13.17 -7.79 11.25
C LYS A 304 13.02 -8.22 9.79
N ALA A 305 12.57 -7.31 8.92
CA ALA A 305 12.46 -7.60 7.49
C ALA A 305 13.83 -7.91 6.86
N ILE A 306 14.86 -7.18 7.25
CA ILE A 306 16.24 -7.42 6.79
C ILE A 306 16.72 -8.82 7.21
N ALA A 307 16.49 -9.19 8.46
CA ALA A 307 17.03 -10.43 9.04
C ALA A 307 16.26 -11.69 8.58
N GLU A 308 14.93 -11.61 8.46
CA GLU A 308 14.08 -12.77 8.24
C GLU A 308 13.69 -12.98 6.77
N LEU A 309 13.67 -11.91 5.95
CA LEU A 309 13.31 -11.98 4.53
C LEU A 309 14.54 -11.98 3.60
N ASP A 310 15.75 -11.84 4.14
CA ASP A 310 16.97 -11.58 3.35
C ASP A 310 16.78 -10.42 2.36
N PHE A 311 16.11 -9.38 2.84
CA PHE A 311 15.71 -8.21 2.05
C PHE A 311 16.46 -6.98 2.54
N ARG A 312 16.95 -6.17 1.60
CA ARG A 312 17.56 -4.87 1.89
C ARG A 312 17.05 -3.81 0.91
N ALA A 313 16.63 -2.69 1.46
CA ALA A 313 16.36 -1.50 0.66
C ALA A 313 17.69 -0.96 0.10
N THR A 314 17.83 -0.93 -1.21
CA THR A 314 19.05 -0.48 -1.89
C THR A 314 18.87 0.81 -2.67
N ILE A 315 17.63 1.18 -2.96
CA ILE A 315 17.32 2.40 -3.71
C ILE A 315 17.30 3.58 -2.75
N THR A 316 18.22 4.53 -2.97
CA THR A 316 18.26 5.78 -2.21
C THR A 316 17.15 6.73 -2.64
N VAL A 317 16.82 7.73 -1.79
CA VAL A 317 15.82 8.75 -2.13
C VAL A 317 16.24 9.52 -3.40
N ASP A 318 17.52 9.85 -3.55
CA ASP A 318 18.03 10.53 -4.75
C ASP A 318 17.84 9.71 -6.03
N GLU A 319 18.13 8.41 -5.99
CA GLU A 319 17.94 7.52 -7.12
C GLU A 319 16.45 7.35 -7.45
N GLY A 320 15.61 7.14 -6.44
CA GLY A 320 14.17 7.04 -6.61
C GLY A 320 13.55 8.33 -7.19
N MET A 321 14.04 9.50 -6.78
CA MET A 321 13.59 10.78 -7.32
C MET A 321 13.99 10.97 -8.80
N LYS A 322 15.17 10.53 -9.21
CA LYS A 322 15.57 10.52 -10.63
C LYS A 322 14.62 9.63 -11.45
N ARG A 323 14.32 8.44 -10.99
CA ARG A 323 13.37 7.53 -11.65
C ARG A 323 11.95 8.12 -11.69
N LEU A 324 11.52 8.81 -10.64
CA LEU A 324 10.24 9.52 -10.61
C LEU A 324 10.19 10.63 -11.68
N ALA A 325 11.26 11.45 -11.78
CA ALA A 325 11.35 12.49 -12.81
C ALA A 325 11.30 11.92 -14.22
N THR A 326 12.05 10.84 -14.48
CA THR A 326 12.05 10.13 -15.75
C THR A 326 10.65 9.64 -16.11
N TRP A 327 9.98 8.96 -15.18
CA TRP A 327 8.62 8.48 -15.39
C TRP A 327 7.61 9.61 -15.68
N VAL A 328 7.67 10.71 -14.95
CA VAL A 328 6.81 11.89 -15.23
C VAL A 328 7.10 12.44 -16.63
N SER A 329 8.38 12.51 -17.05
CA SER A 329 8.77 12.95 -18.38
C SER A 329 8.25 12.02 -19.49
N GLU A 330 8.34 10.70 -19.29
CA GLU A 330 7.83 9.68 -20.21
C GLU A 330 6.30 9.74 -20.38
N LEU A 331 5.57 10.13 -19.35
CA LEU A 331 4.13 10.38 -19.42
C LEU A 331 3.77 11.64 -20.24
N GLY A 332 4.74 12.48 -20.60
CA GLY A 332 4.51 13.77 -21.23
C GLY A 332 4.44 14.94 -20.24
N GLY A 333 4.98 14.76 -19.03
CA GLY A 333 5.09 15.79 -18.00
C GLY A 333 3.94 15.79 -16.99
N LEU A 334 3.96 16.79 -16.10
CA LEU A 334 3.02 16.87 -14.98
C LEU A 334 1.55 16.99 -15.43
N GLU A 335 1.25 17.68 -16.53
CA GLU A 335 -0.14 17.83 -17.01
C GLU A 335 -0.70 16.49 -17.48
N ALA A 336 0.09 15.71 -18.22
CA ALA A 336 -0.31 14.39 -18.67
C ALA A 336 -0.49 13.42 -17.49
N MET A 337 0.35 13.52 -16.45
CA MET A 337 0.19 12.79 -15.21
C MET A 337 -1.10 13.18 -14.47
N LEU A 338 -1.39 14.48 -14.36
CA LEU A 338 -2.61 14.98 -13.69
C LEU A 338 -3.88 14.56 -14.44
N ALA A 339 -3.84 14.47 -15.78
CA ALA A 339 -4.95 13.99 -16.60
C ALA A 339 -5.23 12.48 -16.39
N GLN A 340 -4.21 11.71 -15.98
CA GLN A 340 -4.33 10.29 -15.67
C GLN A 340 -4.62 10.01 -14.18
N ALA A 341 -4.78 11.07 -13.36
CA ALA A 341 -5.07 10.91 -11.93
C ALA A 341 -6.33 10.06 -11.72
N ARG A 342 -6.22 9.09 -10.83
CA ARG A 342 -7.31 8.14 -10.59
C ARG A 342 -8.34 8.73 -9.65
N PRO A 343 -9.62 8.71 -10.02
CA PRO A 343 -10.69 9.07 -9.11
C PRO A 343 -10.83 8.03 -7.99
N LEU A 344 -11.38 8.46 -6.87
CA LEU A 344 -11.81 7.52 -5.82
C LEU A 344 -12.96 6.65 -6.35
N PRO A 345 -13.03 5.37 -5.95
CA PRO A 345 -14.19 4.55 -6.25
C PRO A 345 -15.43 5.16 -5.61
N ASP A 346 -16.51 5.27 -6.35
CA ASP A 346 -17.81 5.69 -5.82
C ASP A 346 -18.57 4.51 -5.21
N ASP A 347 -19.40 4.80 -4.21
CA ASP A 347 -20.16 3.79 -3.49
C ASP A 347 -21.13 3.03 -4.41
N ALA A 348 -21.73 3.70 -5.41
CA ALA A 348 -22.66 3.08 -6.32
C ALA A 348 -22.00 2.00 -7.22
N THR A 349 -20.74 2.21 -7.59
CA THR A 349 -19.95 1.20 -8.31
C THR A 349 -19.70 -0.02 -7.44
N LEU A 350 -19.28 0.19 -6.19
CA LEU A 350 -19.03 -0.91 -5.25
C LEU A 350 -20.33 -1.66 -4.88
N GLU A 351 -21.48 -0.96 -4.76
CA GLU A 351 -22.78 -1.58 -4.55
C GLU A 351 -23.19 -2.51 -5.71
N ARG A 352 -22.97 -2.06 -6.95
CA ARG A 352 -23.22 -2.92 -8.12
C ARG A 352 -22.32 -4.16 -8.12
N GLU A 353 -21.03 -4.01 -7.77
CA GLU A 353 -20.11 -5.14 -7.68
C GLU A 353 -20.54 -6.14 -6.60
N ALA A 354 -20.91 -5.66 -5.40
CA ALA A 354 -21.40 -6.51 -4.32
C ALA A 354 -22.70 -7.24 -4.69
N SER A 355 -23.64 -6.54 -5.28
CA SER A 355 -24.92 -7.14 -5.72
C SER A 355 -24.72 -8.18 -6.83
N ALA A 356 -23.80 -7.95 -7.76
CA ALA A 356 -23.48 -8.89 -8.82
C ALA A 356 -22.77 -10.16 -8.31
N ALA A 357 -22.06 -10.05 -7.19
CA ALA A 357 -21.38 -11.17 -6.54
C ALA A 357 -22.29 -12.02 -5.65
N GLY A 358 -23.53 -11.61 -5.41
CA GLY A 358 -24.51 -12.32 -4.58
C GLY A 358 -24.29 -12.12 -3.08
N ALA A 359 -23.62 -11.02 -2.70
CA ALA A 359 -23.32 -10.62 -1.32
C ALA A 359 -24.45 -9.79 -0.69
#